data_38c9fd7f8b31c2605f3f3a26a416f3f5
#
_entry.id   38c9fd7f8b31c2605f3f3a26a416f3f5
#
_cell.length_a   1.000
_cell.length_b   1.000
_cell.length_c   1.000
_cell.angle_alpha   90.00
_cell.angle_beta   90.00
_cell.angle_gamma   90.00
#
_symmetry.space_group_name_H-M   'P 1'
#
loop_
_entity.id
_entity.type
_entity.pdbx_description
1 polymer ?
#
loop_
_entity_poly.entity_id
_entity_poly.type
_entity_poly.pdbx_seq_one_letter_code
_entity_poly.pdbx_strand_id
1 'polypeptide(L)'
;VLFKMNEKAEVKDYEIVHTVTRSNRRFSYGQVQQILEEEHEASEQDYNSPGDVLVPIEDHVPTTTFAPGTDERKLLLVLNRMAKELRRRRFQSGAVDFDRCEVRFNIDEKGKPTSVYFKVAKDANKLIEEFMLLANRTVAESIGKVPKNHKAKVIPYRIHDVPDPTKLMKLGDFVSKFG
;
A
#
# COMPACT_ATOMS: atom_id res chain seq x y z
N VAL A 1 -4.46 -13.89 7.83
CA VAL A 1 -3.50 -13.77 8.94
C VAL A 1 -4.08 -12.83 9.99
N LEU A 2 -4.12 -13.26 11.22
CA LEU A 2 -4.48 -12.44 12.37
C LEU A 2 -3.20 -11.91 13.00
N PHE A 3 -3.12 -10.60 13.21
CA PHE A 3 -1.97 -9.96 13.84
C PHE A 3 -2.33 -9.33 15.17
N LYS A 4 -1.51 -9.58 16.19
CA LYS A 4 -1.51 -8.80 17.41
C LYS A 4 -0.39 -7.76 17.33
N MET A 5 -0.77 -6.51 17.22
CA MET A 5 0.17 -5.40 17.00
C MET A 5 0.06 -4.36 18.12
N ASN A 6 1.15 -3.64 18.36
CA ASN A 6 1.13 -2.48 19.26
C ASN A 6 0.94 -1.17 18.45
N GLU A 7 0.82 -0.06 19.15
CA GLU A 7 0.64 1.27 18.55
C GLU A 7 1.80 1.71 17.64
N LYS A 8 2.98 1.11 17.82
CA LYS A 8 4.16 1.32 16.99
C LYS A 8 4.17 0.42 15.75
N ALA A 9 3.06 -0.24 15.42
CA ALA A 9 2.96 -1.20 14.33
C ALA A 9 3.99 -2.36 14.40
N GLU A 10 4.38 -2.77 15.62
CA GLU A 10 5.20 -3.95 15.81
C GLU A 10 4.29 -5.16 16.00
N VAL A 11 4.55 -6.22 15.23
CA VAL A 11 3.86 -7.50 15.38
C VAL A 11 4.38 -8.18 16.63
N LYS A 12 3.52 -8.39 17.61
CA LYS A 12 3.83 -9.11 18.86
C LYS A 12 3.53 -10.59 18.74
N ASP A 13 2.50 -10.92 17.96
CA ASP A 13 2.07 -12.28 17.71
C ASP A 13 1.26 -12.35 16.41
N TYR A 14 1.19 -13.51 15.78
CA TYR A 14 0.35 -13.72 14.60
C TYR A 14 -0.16 -15.16 14.52
N GLU A 15 -1.28 -15.33 13.85
CA GLU A 15 -1.90 -16.63 13.61
C GLU A 15 -2.35 -16.73 12.15
N ILE A 16 -2.05 -17.86 11.50
CA ILE A 16 -2.48 -18.15 10.14
C ILE A 16 -3.60 -19.19 10.22
N VAL A 17 -4.82 -18.77 9.95
CA VAL A 17 -6.02 -19.58 10.15
C VAL A 17 -6.94 -19.52 8.93
N HIS A 18 -7.73 -20.58 8.76
CA HIS A 18 -8.88 -20.56 7.86
C HIS A 18 -10.02 -19.82 8.55
N THR A 19 -10.58 -18.83 7.87
CA THR A 19 -11.64 -17.98 8.44
C THR A 19 -12.84 -17.91 7.52
N VAL A 20 -14.01 -17.76 8.14
CA VAL A 20 -15.22 -17.30 7.45
C VAL A 20 -15.43 -15.86 7.87
N THR A 21 -15.47 -14.94 6.90
CA THR A 21 -15.60 -13.52 7.15
C THR A 21 -16.97 -13.01 6.77
N ARG A 22 -17.51 -12.11 7.60
CA ARG A 22 -18.68 -11.33 7.29
C ARG A 22 -18.27 -9.86 7.24
N SER A 23 -18.43 -9.22 6.07
CA SER A 23 -18.13 -7.82 5.92
C SER A 23 -19.24 -6.97 6.58
N ASN A 24 -18.87 -6.16 7.56
CA ASN A 24 -19.78 -5.21 8.18
C ASN A 24 -19.93 -3.96 7.30
N ARG A 25 -18.87 -3.57 6.60
CA ARG A 25 -18.85 -2.40 5.75
C ARG A 25 -17.81 -2.54 4.63
N ARG A 26 -18.12 -1.91 3.50
CA ARG A 26 -17.20 -1.80 2.35
C ARG A 26 -16.87 -0.34 2.12
N PHE A 27 -15.61 -0.06 1.81
CA PHE A 27 -15.12 1.27 1.48
C PHE A 27 -14.47 1.24 0.10
N SER A 28 -14.68 2.28 -0.68
CA SER A 28 -13.83 2.57 -1.83
C SER A 28 -12.55 3.28 -1.37
N TYR A 29 -11.51 3.25 -2.20
CA TYR A 29 -10.28 4.00 -1.93
C TYR A 29 -10.54 5.52 -1.80
N GLY A 30 -11.45 6.07 -2.62
CA GLY A 30 -11.82 7.47 -2.55
C GLY A 30 -12.47 7.85 -1.22
N GLN A 31 -13.38 7.03 -0.68
CA GLN A 31 -14.00 7.27 0.62
C GLN A 31 -12.98 7.24 1.76
N VAL A 32 -12.06 6.26 1.74
CA VAL A 32 -11.00 6.20 2.76
C VAL A 32 -10.08 7.40 2.62
N GLN A 33 -9.69 7.76 1.40
CA GLN A 33 -8.81 8.89 1.15
C GLN A 33 -9.41 10.20 1.65
N GLN A 34 -10.69 10.44 1.41
CA GLN A 34 -11.40 11.62 1.93
C GLN A 34 -11.34 11.68 3.47
N ILE A 35 -11.57 10.55 4.15
CA ILE A 35 -11.50 10.49 5.62
C ILE A 35 -10.09 10.85 6.12
N LEU A 36 -9.06 10.37 5.40
CA LEU A 36 -7.66 10.64 5.78
C LEU A 36 -7.26 12.10 5.52
N GLU A 37 -7.76 12.70 4.45
CA GLU A 37 -7.52 14.12 4.09
C GLU A 37 -8.21 15.07 5.08
N GLU A 38 -9.48 14.81 5.43
CA GLU A 38 -10.21 15.60 6.43
C GLU A 38 -9.51 15.64 7.81
N GLU A 39 -8.85 14.55 8.20
CA GLU A 39 -8.09 14.54 9.46
C GLU A 39 -6.78 15.30 9.34
N HIS A 40 -6.18 15.31 8.17
CA HIS A 40 -4.94 16.06 7.90
C HIS A 40 -5.17 17.57 7.94
N GLU A 41 -6.28 18.05 7.38
CA GLU A 41 -6.69 19.46 7.43
C GLU A 41 -7.01 19.92 8.86
N ALA A 42 -7.57 19.02 9.68
CA ALA A 42 -7.85 19.30 11.09
C ALA A 42 -6.59 19.32 11.98
N SER A 43 -5.49 18.74 11.54
CA SER A 43 -4.24 18.63 12.28
C SER A 43 -3.09 19.42 11.64
N GLU A 44 -3.32 20.68 11.23
CA GLU A 44 -2.27 21.53 10.64
C GLU A 44 -1.04 21.68 11.55
N GLN A 45 -0.17 20.68 11.56
CA GLN A 45 1.27 20.79 11.85
C GLN A 45 2.04 19.60 11.27
N ASP A 46 2.95 19.91 10.35
CA ASP A 46 4.03 19.07 9.83
C ASP A 46 3.66 17.90 8.89
N TYR A 47 3.53 18.19 7.61
CA TYR A 47 4.18 17.35 6.60
C TYR A 47 4.23 18.02 5.21
N ASN A 48 5.36 18.61 4.87
CA ASN A 48 5.69 18.96 3.47
C ASN A 48 5.99 17.67 2.70
N SER A 49 5.01 17.18 1.94
CA SER A 49 5.24 16.23 0.85
C SER A 49 5.41 17.00 -0.44
N PRO A 50 6.51 16.84 -1.17
CA PRO A 50 6.66 17.49 -2.47
C PRO A 50 5.76 16.81 -3.49
N GLY A 51 4.81 17.52 -4.03
CA GLY A 51 4.21 17.25 -5.32
C GLY A 51 2.86 16.55 -5.37
N ASP A 52 1.88 16.97 -4.60
CA ASP A 52 0.48 16.61 -4.89
C ASP A 52 -0.06 17.48 -6.03
N VAL A 53 0.05 16.95 -7.26
CA VAL A 53 -0.73 17.47 -8.37
C VAL A 53 -2.18 17.06 -8.12
N LEU A 54 -3.04 18.04 -7.85
CA LEU A 54 -4.48 17.86 -7.75
C LEU A 54 -5.02 17.37 -9.09
N VAL A 55 -5.17 16.07 -9.23
CA VAL A 55 -5.91 15.47 -10.34
C VAL A 55 -7.36 15.33 -9.89
N PRO A 56 -8.34 15.88 -10.63
CA PRO A 56 -9.74 15.72 -10.29
C PRO A 56 -10.11 14.23 -10.23
N ILE A 57 -10.59 13.77 -9.09
CA ILE A 57 -11.12 12.43 -8.94
C ILE A 57 -12.58 12.48 -9.40
N GLU A 58 -12.82 12.23 -10.67
CA GLU A 58 -14.16 11.94 -11.18
C GLU A 58 -14.47 10.45 -11.04
N ASP A 59 -14.37 9.94 -9.85
CA ASP A 59 -15.11 8.73 -9.49
C ASP A 59 -16.42 9.19 -8.84
N HIS A 60 -17.53 8.77 -9.40
CA HIS A 60 -18.86 8.93 -8.82
C HIS A 60 -18.94 8.09 -7.54
N VAL A 61 -18.22 8.54 -6.52
CA VAL A 61 -18.26 7.93 -5.19
C VAL A 61 -19.48 8.51 -4.48
N PRO A 62 -20.48 7.69 -4.11
CA PRO A 62 -21.55 8.18 -3.28
C PRO A 62 -20.93 8.81 -2.04
N THR A 63 -21.19 10.09 -1.82
CA THR A 63 -20.67 10.85 -0.67
C THR A 63 -21.30 10.29 0.60
N THR A 64 -20.70 9.22 1.12
CA THR A 64 -21.06 8.71 2.44
C THR A 64 -20.16 9.43 3.42
N THR A 65 -20.61 10.62 3.80
CA THR A 65 -19.96 11.40 4.87
C THR A 65 -20.08 10.61 6.17
N PHE A 66 -18.95 10.19 6.70
CA PHE A 66 -18.89 9.66 8.05
C PHE A 66 -18.96 10.82 9.03
N ALA A 67 -19.89 10.73 9.99
CA ALA A 67 -19.90 11.68 11.09
C ALA A 67 -18.55 11.61 11.82
N PRO A 68 -17.92 12.76 12.18
CA PRO A 68 -16.72 12.78 12.98
C PRO A 68 -16.88 11.95 14.24
N GLY A 69 -15.91 11.08 14.56
CA GLY A 69 -15.93 10.30 15.78
C GLY A 69 -16.57 8.91 15.72
N THR A 70 -17.01 8.44 14.53
CA THR A 70 -17.46 7.04 14.37
C THR A 70 -16.29 6.06 14.61
N ASP A 71 -16.60 4.85 15.12
CA ASP A 71 -15.57 3.86 15.44
C ASP A 71 -14.81 3.41 14.18
N GLU A 72 -15.47 3.33 13.04
CA GLU A 72 -14.84 3.01 11.76
C GLU A 72 -13.87 4.09 11.30
N ARG A 73 -14.19 5.38 11.47
CA ARG A 73 -13.29 6.47 11.16
C ARG A 73 -12.02 6.38 12.01
N LYS A 74 -12.17 6.22 13.32
CA LYS A 74 -11.04 6.05 14.25
C LYS A 74 -10.17 4.86 13.87
N LEU A 75 -10.80 3.73 13.50
CA LEU A 75 -10.10 2.53 13.07
C LEU A 75 -9.26 2.80 11.82
N LEU A 76 -9.81 3.46 10.81
CA LEU A 76 -9.10 3.81 9.58
C LEU A 76 -7.89 4.71 9.85
N LEU A 77 -8.03 5.69 10.75
CA LEU A 77 -6.93 6.57 11.15
C LEU A 77 -5.81 5.82 11.88
N VAL A 78 -6.17 4.90 12.77
CA VAL A 78 -5.19 4.03 13.45
C VAL A 78 -4.46 3.16 12.43
N LEU A 79 -5.18 2.52 11.52
CA LEU A 79 -4.60 1.67 10.48
C LEU A 79 -3.68 2.47 9.56
N ASN A 80 -4.05 3.70 9.19
CA ASN A 80 -3.21 4.56 8.37
C ASN A 80 -1.90 4.94 9.09
N ARG A 81 -1.94 5.30 10.37
CA ARG A 81 -0.73 5.55 11.16
C ARG A 81 0.18 4.33 11.20
N MET A 82 -0.39 3.16 11.43
CA MET A 82 0.37 1.90 11.44
C MET A 82 0.97 1.60 10.06
N ALA A 83 0.23 1.82 8.97
CA ALA A 83 0.73 1.65 7.61
C ALA A 83 1.89 2.60 7.29
N LYS A 84 1.79 3.88 7.69
CA LYS A 84 2.88 4.85 7.55
C LYS A 84 4.14 4.40 8.30
N GLU A 85 3.99 3.86 9.49
CA GLU A 85 5.12 3.33 10.27
C GLU A 85 5.73 2.07 9.64
N LEU A 86 4.92 1.14 9.13
CA LEU A 86 5.39 -0.02 8.38
C LEU A 86 6.18 0.41 7.14
N ARG A 87 5.64 1.37 6.37
CA ARG A 87 6.28 1.94 5.20
C ARG A 87 7.62 2.59 5.55
N ARG A 88 7.66 3.44 6.57
CA ARG A 88 8.88 4.09 7.05
C ARG A 88 9.99 3.08 7.33
N ARG A 89 9.69 2.00 8.07
CA ARG A 89 10.66 0.92 8.36
C ARG A 89 11.10 0.19 7.11
N ARG A 90 10.20 -0.05 6.17
CA ARG A 90 10.51 -0.71 4.91
C ARG A 90 11.54 0.10 4.12
N PHE A 91 11.36 1.42 4.03
CA PHE A 91 12.31 2.30 3.38
C PHE A 91 13.65 2.39 4.12
N GLN A 92 13.63 2.47 5.43
CA GLN A 92 14.86 2.41 6.23
C GLN A 92 15.64 1.09 6.05
N SER A 93 14.95 0.02 5.67
CA SER A 93 15.55 -1.28 5.35
C SER A 93 15.99 -1.40 3.89
N GLY A 94 15.99 -0.32 3.11
CA GLY A 94 16.51 -0.28 1.74
C GLY A 94 15.46 -0.54 0.64
N ALA A 95 14.16 -0.43 0.94
CA ALA A 95 13.15 -0.47 -0.10
C ALA A 95 13.28 0.75 -1.03
N VAL A 96 13.07 0.53 -2.32
CA VAL A 96 13.06 1.59 -3.34
C VAL A 96 11.62 1.86 -3.74
N ASP A 97 11.24 3.14 -3.80
CA ASP A 97 9.96 3.56 -4.34
C ASP A 97 10.11 3.91 -5.83
N PHE A 98 9.20 3.37 -6.61
CA PHE A 98 9.07 3.74 -8.01
C PHE A 98 7.70 4.37 -8.18
N ASP A 99 7.65 5.68 -8.18
CA ASP A 99 6.44 6.42 -8.53
C ASP A 99 6.08 6.10 -9.99
N ARG A 100 5.14 5.19 -10.16
CA ARG A 100 4.58 4.87 -11.47
C ARG A 100 3.26 5.59 -11.62
N CYS A 101 3.21 6.57 -12.50
CA CYS A 101 1.95 7.10 -12.99
C CYS A 101 1.26 6.03 -13.84
N GLU A 102 0.17 5.48 -13.34
CA GLU A 102 -0.64 4.52 -14.08
C GLU A 102 -1.64 5.29 -14.96
N VAL A 103 -1.47 5.16 -16.28
CA VAL A 103 -2.41 5.76 -17.24
C VAL A 103 -3.71 4.96 -17.23
N ARG A 104 -4.83 5.66 -17.05
CA ARG A 104 -6.18 5.10 -17.08
C ARG A 104 -7.04 5.84 -18.11
N PHE A 105 -8.03 5.15 -18.63
CA PHE A 105 -8.98 5.69 -19.59
C PHE A 105 -10.39 5.65 -19.01
N ASN A 106 -11.12 6.73 -19.15
CA ASN A 106 -12.57 6.71 -18.97
C ASN A 106 -13.19 6.13 -20.23
N ILE A 107 -14.09 5.19 -20.07
CA ILE A 107 -14.72 4.43 -21.15
C ILE A 107 -16.22 4.71 -21.12
N ASP A 108 -16.82 5.01 -22.27
CA ASP A 108 -18.26 5.17 -22.40
C ASP A 108 -19.01 3.82 -22.35
N GLU A 109 -20.34 3.86 -22.36
CA GLU A 109 -21.19 2.66 -22.36
C GLU A 109 -20.96 1.72 -23.56
N LYS A 110 -20.33 2.22 -24.63
CA LYS A 110 -19.99 1.47 -25.86
C LYS A 110 -18.55 0.95 -25.86
N GLY A 111 -17.81 1.14 -24.75
CA GLY A 111 -16.43 0.71 -24.63
C GLY A 111 -15.41 1.63 -25.31
N LYS A 112 -15.78 2.84 -25.73
CA LYS A 112 -14.87 3.82 -26.33
C LYS A 112 -14.18 4.65 -25.25
N PRO A 113 -12.85 4.87 -25.32
CA PRO A 113 -12.16 5.78 -24.43
C PRO A 113 -12.60 7.23 -24.71
N THR A 114 -13.04 7.92 -23.66
CA THR A 114 -13.52 9.31 -23.71
C THR A 114 -12.51 10.30 -23.18
N SER A 115 -11.70 9.89 -22.22
CA SER A 115 -10.62 10.72 -21.65
C SER A 115 -9.51 9.85 -21.07
N VAL A 116 -8.36 10.48 -20.80
CA VAL A 116 -7.18 9.86 -20.19
C VAL A 116 -6.93 10.56 -18.86
N TYR A 117 -6.64 9.79 -17.81
CA TYR A 117 -6.21 10.33 -16.53
C TYR A 117 -5.05 9.52 -15.93
N PHE A 118 -4.28 10.16 -15.05
CA PHE A 118 -3.20 9.50 -14.34
C PHE A 118 -3.67 9.10 -12.95
N LYS A 119 -3.58 7.80 -12.65
CA LYS A 119 -3.87 7.30 -11.32
C LYS A 119 -2.62 7.36 -10.47
N VAL A 120 -2.65 8.18 -9.44
CA VAL A 120 -1.60 8.27 -8.42
C VAL A 120 -2.00 7.43 -7.21
N ALA A 121 -1.07 6.65 -6.66
CA ALA A 121 -1.30 5.89 -5.44
C ALA A 121 -1.27 6.83 -4.23
N LYS A 122 -2.44 7.05 -3.62
CA LYS A 122 -2.62 7.86 -2.42
C LYS A 122 -2.49 7.04 -1.14
N ASP A 123 -2.61 7.68 0.02
CA ASP A 123 -2.48 7.04 1.34
C ASP A 123 -3.42 5.86 1.54
N ALA A 124 -4.66 5.93 1.06
CA ALA A 124 -5.60 4.81 1.11
C ALA A 124 -5.10 3.56 0.36
N ASN A 125 -4.40 3.74 -0.77
CA ASN A 125 -3.77 2.65 -1.51
C ASN A 125 -2.57 2.09 -0.76
N LYS A 126 -1.71 2.99 -0.23
CA LYS A 126 -0.51 2.64 0.53
C LYS A 126 -0.86 1.90 1.82
N LEU A 127 -1.99 2.25 2.46
CA LEU A 127 -2.50 1.55 3.64
C LEU A 127 -2.72 0.06 3.35
N ILE A 128 -3.46 -0.25 2.30
CA ILE A 128 -3.72 -1.64 1.91
C ILE A 128 -2.44 -2.35 1.48
N GLU A 129 -1.58 -1.68 0.70
CA GLU A 129 -0.29 -2.21 0.26
C GLU A 129 0.57 -2.67 1.44
N GLU A 130 0.76 -1.84 2.47
CA GLU A 130 1.64 -2.18 3.59
C GLU A 130 1.12 -3.37 4.41
N PHE A 131 -0.19 -3.44 4.68
CA PHE A 131 -0.75 -4.60 5.36
C PHE A 131 -0.74 -5.87 4.51
N MET A 132 -0.92 -5.74 3.20
CA MET A 132 -0.79 -6.86 2.27
C MET A 132 0.65 -7.37 2.22
N LEU A 133 1.64 -6.47 2.16
CA LEU A 133 3.06 -6.83 2.21
C LEU A 133 3.44 -7.49 3.53
N LEU A 134 2.93 -6.97 4.66
CA LEU A 134 3.12 -7.57 5.98
C LEU A 134 2.58 -9.01 6.01
N ALA A 135 1.35 -9.22 5.55
CA ALA A 135 0.73 -10.54 5.52
C ALA A 135 1.50 -11.52 4.62
N ASN A 136 1.85 -11.09 3.40
CA ASN A 136 2.59 -11.92 2.45
C ASN A 136 3.96 -12.32 2.99
N ARG A 137 4.68 -11.38 3.58
CA ARG A 137 5.98 -11.64 4.20
C ARG A 137 5.87 -12.62 5.35
N THR A 138 4.91 -12.41 6.25
CA THR A 138 4.69 -13.28 7.41
C THR A 138 4.38 -14.72 6.98
N VAL A 139 3.51 -14.90 6.00
CA VAL A 139 3.19 -16.23 5.46
C VAL A 139 4.41 -16.87 4.81
N ALA A 140 5.13 -16.13 3.97
CA ALA A 140 6.32 -16.62 3.31
C ALA A 140 7.41 -17.03 4.32
N GLU A 141 7.63 -16.23 5.35
CA GLU A 141 8.60 -16.55 6.41
C GLU A 141 8.17 -17.74 7.27
N SER A 142 6.88 -17.85 7.60
CA SER A 142 6.37 -18.97 8.41
C SER A 142 6.48 -20.33 7.71
N ILE A 143 6.45 -20.33 6.38
CA ILE A 143 6.55 -21.54 5.56
C ILE A 143 7.99 -21.80 5.14
N GLY A 144 8.74 -20.76 4.77
CA GLY A 144 10.07 -20.85 4.18
C GLY A 144 11.22 -20.88 5.19
N LYS A 145 11.07 -20.22 6.34
CA LYS A 145 12.09 -20.24 7.40
C LYS A 145 11.86 -21.43 8.32
N VAL A 146 12.33 -22.61 7.91
CA VAL A 146 12.18 -23.84 8.69
C VAL A 146 13.42 -24.03 9.57
N PRO A 147 13.27 -24.38 10.87
CA PRO A 147 14.39 -24.74 11.73
C PRO A 147 15.19 -25.91 11.14
N LYS A 148 16.51 -25.96 11.40
CA LYS A 148 17.44 -26.94 10.80
C LYS A 148 16.99 -28.41 10.89
N ASN A 149 16.18 -28.75 11.88
CA ASN A 149 15.73 -30.13 12.13
C ASN A 149 14.29 -30.40 11.67
N HIS A 150 13.67 -29.48 10.92
CA HIS A 150 12.32 -29.66 10.42
C HIS A 150 12.33 -29.84 8.90
N LYS A 151 11.38 -30.64 8.42
CA LYS A 151 11.22 -30.86 6.98
C LYS A 151 10.68 -29.60 6.31
N ALA A 152 11.39 -29.07 5.33
CA ALA A 152 10.95 -27.93 4.55
C ALA A 152 9.64 -28.24 3.82
N LYS A 153 8.71 -27.28 3.81
CA LYS A 153 7.47 -27.39 3.03
C LYS A 153 7.76 -26.95 1.59
N VAL A 154 7.12 -27.62 0.64
CA VAL A 154 7.20 -27.22 -0.78
C VAL A 154 6.26 -26.05 -0.99
N ILE A 155 6.79 -24.92 -1.47
CA ILE A 155 6.03 -23.74 -1.84
C ILE A 155 6.53 -23.20 -3.19
N PRO A 156 5.67 -22.61 -4.01
CA PRO A 156 6.09 -21.94 -5.23
C PRO A 156 6.82 -20.63 -4.88
N TYR A 157 8.01 -20.43 -5.42
CA TYR A 157 8.76 -19.19 -5.32
C TYR A 157 8.71 -18.45 -6.65
N ARG A 158 8.53 -17.14 -6.59
CA ARG A 158 8.80 -16.28 -7.72
C ARG A 158 10.25 -15.81 -7.64
N ILE A 159 11.07 -16.29 -8.56
CA ILE A 159 12.47 -15.89 -8.66
C ILE A 159 12.64 -14.91 -9.81
N HIS A 160 13.67 -14.08 -9.71
CA HIS A 160 14.13 -13.20 -10.78
C HIS A 160 15.56 -13.58 -11.11
N ASP A 161 15.86 -13.62 -12.40
CA ASP A 161 17.23 -13.79 -12.86
C ASP A 161 18.10 -12.60 -12.45
N VAL A 162 19.41 -12.81 -12.48
CA VAL A 162 20.36 -11.73 -12.30
C VAL A 162 20.16 -10.66 -13.38
N PRO A 163 20.33 -9.38 -13.06
CA PRO A 163 20.22 -8.31 -14.06
C PRO A 163 21.18 -8.55 -15.23
N ASP A 164 20.70 -8.26 -16.44
CA ASP A 164 21.53 -8.31 -17.65
C ASP A 164 22.72 -7.35 -17.52
N PRO A 165 23.99 -7.84 -17.58
CA PRO A 165 25.19 -7.01 -17.44
C PRO A 165 25.21 -5.84 -18.43
N THR A 166 24.73 -6.03 -19.66
CA THR A 166 24.68 -4.99 -20.68
C THR A 166 23.72 -3.86 -20.29
N LYS A 167 22.60 -4.19 -19.67
CA LYS A 167 21.66 -3.18 -19.17
C LYS A 167 22.21 -2.44 -17.96
N LEU A 168 22.96 -3.12 -17.09
CA LEU A 168 23.64 -2.48 -15.95
C LEU A 168 24.73 -1.52 -16.43
N MET A 169 25.53 -1.88 -17.43
CA MET A 169 26.52 -0.97 -18.01
C MET A 169 25.85 0.27 -18.62
N LYS A 170 24.80 0.10 -19.42
CA LYS A 170 24.04 1.23 -19.98
C LYS A 170 23.44 2.13 -18.91
N LEU A 171 22.95 1.56 -17.82
CA LEU A 171 22.46 2.32 -16.68
C LEU A 171 23.60 3.11 -16.01
N GLY A 172 24.76 2.48 -15.81
CA GLY A 172 25.96 3.13 -15.28
C GLY A 172 26.41 4.31 -16.15
N ASP A 173 26.49 4.10 -17.46
CA ASP A 173 26.82 5.15 -18.43
C ASP A 173 25.81 6.29 -18.44
N PHE A 174 24.52 5.98 -18.21
CA PHE A 174 23.48 6.99 -18.12
C PHE A 174 23.61 7.80 -16.83
N VAL A 175 23.73 7.14 -15.68
CA VAL A 175 23.83 7.79 -14.37
C VAL A 175 25.09 8.66 -14.26
N SER A 176 26.23 8.22 -14.83
CA SER A 176 27.49 8.99 -14.81
C SER A 176 27.42 10.34 -15.52
N LYS A 177 26.36 10.59 -16.35
CA LYS A 177 26.14 11.88 -17.01
C LYS A 177 25.46 12.92 -16.10
N PHE A 178 24.95 12.49 -14.96
CA PHE A 178 24.21 13.34 -14.03
C PHE A 178 24.96 13.60 -12.71
N GLY A 179 26.17 13.14 -12.55
CA GLY A 179 27.04 13.40 -11.40
C GLY A 179 27.58 12.17 -10.76
#